data_dcca522c1eb2360feb0361d313d57553
#
_entry.id   dcca522c1eb2360feb0361d313d57553
#
_cell.length_a   1.000
_cell.length_b   1.000
_cell.length_c   1.000
_cell.angle_alpha   90.00
_cell.angle_beta   90.00
_cell.angle_gamma   90.00
#
_symmetry.space_group_name_H-M   'P 1'
#
loop_
_entity.id
_entity.type
_entity.pdbx_description
1 polymer ?
#
loop_
_entity_poly.entity_id
_entity_poly.type
_entity_poly.pdbx_seq_one_letter_code
_entity_poly.pdbx_strand_id
1 'polypeptide(L)'
;MRAAPSVLVRRFVHDRSGNIAVIFALACVPLISAVGCAIDYSRATMIRSKLQAAADAASVGSIAKASPAFKAAGNMTADGSISVGITDATNIFNANRASQSGYTLTGLTPTVVKSGSTVTATVSFTATLNTMFLGVIGKSVLTLSGTSKATASMPLYIDFYLLLDNSPSMGVGATPADVQKMVNNTSDKCAFACHDLKDKNNYYDLAKKLGVTTRIDVLRSATESLMDTANATETYSNQFRMAIYDFGGSASSLGLRSLFSLSASLSSAKAAAGKIDLMSVNGQNENHDQDTPFTAVFPAINGEISSPGSGTSASPLKYLFFVSDGVADESNTGCLKPLSGSTRCQSPLNPALCKTMKDRGVKVAVLYTTYLALPTNPWYMKWIDPFNAGPYGPSPNSQIAQNMQSCASPGLYFEVSPTQGIADAMNALFKKAVADARISG
;
A
#
# COMPACT_ATOMS: atom_id res chain seq x y z
N MET A 1 95.68 -2.41 -48.25
CA MET A 1 95.19 -3.70 -48.73
C MET A 1 93.68 -3.68 -48.70
N ARG A 2 93.04 -3.61 -49.87
CA ARG A 2 91.53 -3.69 -49.96
C ARG A 2 91.12 -5.13 -50.00
N ALA A 3 90.39 -5.60 -48.97
CA ALA A 3 89.85 -6.91 -48.99
C ALA A 3 88.81 -7.04 -50.11
N ALA A 4 88.90 -8.12 -50.92
CA ALA A 4 88.05 -8.34 -52.06
C ALA A 4 86.54 -8.53 -51.67
N PRO A 5 85.63 -7.89 -52.41
CA PRO A 5 84.17 -7.94 -52.09
C PRO A 5 83.55 -9.36 -52.07
N SER A 6 84.18 -10.36 -52.68
CA SER A 6 83.76 -11.75 -52.71
C SER A 6 83.78 -12.52 -51.36
N VAL A 7 84.66 -12.06 -50.45
CA VAL A 7 84.76 -12.71 -49.08
C VAL A 7 83.63 -12.27 -48.17
N LEU A 8 83.21 -11.00 -48.29
CA LEU A 8 82.06 -10.48 -47.52
C LEU A 8 80.75 -11.10 -47.97
N VAL A 9 80.54 -11.24 -49.26
CA VAL A 9 79.35 -11.85 -49.80
C VAL A 9 79.26 -13.37 -49.44
N ARG A 10 80.39 -14.09 -49.47
CA ARG A 10 80.42 -15.51 -49.01
C ARG A 10 80.20 -15.70 -47.56
N ARG A 11 80.63 -14.80 -46.69
CA ARG A 11 80.33 -14.82 -45.25
C ARG A 11 78.83 -14.53 -44.99
N PHE A 12 78.22 -13.62 -45.72
CA PHE A 12 76.80 -13.28 -45.61
C PHE A 12 75.91 -14.44 -46.06
N VAL A 13 76.28 -15.18 -47.09
CA VAL A 13 75.49 -16.32 -47.62
C VAL A 13 75.63 -17.54 -46.74
N HIS A 14 76.65 -17.71 -45.88
CA HIS A 14 76.90 -18.86 -45.03
C HIS A 14 76.66 -18.55 -43.56
N ASP A 15 76.32 -17.31 -43.25
CA ASP A 15 76.02 -16.94 -41.88
C ASP A 15 74.58 -17.42 -41.48
N ARG A 16 74.48 -18.45 -40.66
CA ARG A 16 73.24 -18.98 -40.14
C ARG A 16 72.67 -18.18 -38.96
N SER A 17 73.35 -17.16 -38.50
CA SER A 17 72.93 -16.29 -37.43
C SER A 17 71.68 -15.45 -37.80
N GLY A 18 71.44 -15.23 -39.07
CA GLY A 18 70.27 -14.53 -39.61
C GLY A 18 68.96 -15.29 -39.43
N ASN A 19 68.99 -16.61 -39.08
CA ASN A 19 67.81 -17.40 -38.96
C ASN A 19 66.93 -16.99 -37.77
N ILE A 20 67.55 -16.49 -36.69
CA ILE A 20 66.87 -15.96 -35.50
C ILE A 20 66.09 -14.67 -35.90
N ALA A 21 66.68 -13.80 -36.68
CA ALA A 21 66.04 -12.55 -37.11
C ALA A 21 64.83 -12.82 -38.01
N VAL A 22 64.87 -13.83 -38.88
CA VAL A 22 63.74 -14.25 -39.72
C VAL A 22 62.64 -14.90 -38.89
N ILE A 23 63.01 -15.80 -37.96
CA ILE A 23 62.05 -16.40 -37.03
C ILE A 23 61.41 -15.35 -36.15
N PHE A 24 62.18 -14.41 -35.62
CA PHE A 24 61.68 -13.31 -34.80
C PHE A 24 60.73 -12.41 -35.62
N ALA A 25 61.11 -12.03 -36.86
CA ALA A 25 60.25 -11.22 -37.72
C ALA A 25 58.90 -11.92 -38.03
N LEU A 26 58.94 -13.26 -38.31
CA LEU A 26 57.73 -14.04 -38.50
C LEU A 26 56.89 -14.19 -37.22
N ALA A 27 57.54 -14.29 -36.07
CA ALA A 27 56.84 -14.37 -34.79
C ALA A 27 56.27 -13.02 -34.34
N CYS A 28 56.88 -11.91 -34.73
CA CYS A 28 56.39 -10.58 -34.41
C CYS A 28 55.00 -10.28 -35.00
N VAL A 29 54.69 -10.76 -36.20
CA VAL A 29 53.41 -10.51 -36.87
C VAL A 29 52.25 -11.09 -36.06
N PRO A 30 52.20 -12.35 -35.65
CA PRO A 30 51.13 -12.88 -34.84
C PRO A 30 51.09 -12.26 -33.41
N LEU A 31 52.25 -11.93 -32.82
CA LEU A 31 52.32 -11.28 -31.54
C LEU A 31 51.75 -9.86 -31.58
N ILE A 32 52.15 -9.03 -32.54
CA ILE A 32 51.59 -7.68 -32.73
C ILE A 32 50.10 -7.76 -33.06
N SER A 33 49.68 -8.73 -33.87
CA SER A 33 48.25 -8.95 -34.16
C SER A 33 47.47 -9.32 -32.90
N ALA A 34 47.99 -10.20 -32.06
CA ALA A 34 47.34 -10.61 -30.80
C ALA A 34 47.23 -9.40 -29.82
N VAL A 35 48.27 -8.65 -29.64
CA VAL A 35 48.26 -7.42 -28.80
C VAL A 35 47.31 -6.37 -29.39
N GLY A 36 47.32 -6.18 -30.72
CA GLY A 36 46.43 -5.26 -31.41
C GLY A 36 44.96 -5.65 -31.27
N CYS A 37 44.64 -6.94 -31.39
CA CYS A 37 43.27 -7.47 -31.13
C CYS A 37 42.83 -7.21 -29.70
N ALA A 38 43.72 -7.40 -28.72
CA ALA A 38 43.44 -7.12 -27.31
C ALA A 38 43.14 -5.63 -27.06
N ILE A 39 43.83 -4.75 -27.73
CA ILE A 39 43.59 -3.28 -27.64
C ILE A 39 42.22 -2.92 -28.22
N ASP A 40 41.89 -3.39 -29.43
CA ASP A 40 40.61 -3.11 -30.06
C ASP A 40 39.46 -3.68 -29.24
N TYR A 41 39.60 -4.89 -28.69
CA TYR A 41 38.60 -5.53 -27.83
C TYR A 41 38.42 -4.77 -26.50
N SER A 42 39.54 -4.32 -25.89
CA SER A 42 39.49 -3.52 -24.66
C SER A 42 38.75 -2.20 -24.89
N ARG A 43 39.02 -1.51 -26.01
CA ARG A 43 38.30 -0.27 -26.39
C ARG A 43 36.82 -0.56 -26.62
N ALA A 44 36.48 -1.63 -27.32
CA ALA A 44 35.10 -2.03 -27.58
C ALA A 44 34.35 -2.30 -26.29
N THR A 45 34.95 -3.05 -25.36
CA THR A 45 34.37 -3.33 -24.03
C THR A 45 34.18 -2.07 -23.21
N MET A 46 35.14 -1.18 -23.18
CA MET A 46 35.06 0.09 -22.46
C MET A 46 33.92 0.98 -23.00
N ILE A 47 33.81 1.13 -24.33
CA ILE A 47 32.75 1.91 -24.98
C ILE A 47 31.40 1.27 -24.73
N ARG A 48 31.27 -0.07 -24.86
CA ARG A 48 30.05 -0.79 -24.58
C ARG A 48 29.60 -0.59 -23.15
N SER A 49 30.51 -0.68 -22.18
CA SER A 49 30.18 -0.46 -20.75
C SER A 49 29.67 0.96 -20.50
N LYS A 50 30.27 1.97 -21.15
CA LYS A 50 29.83 3.37 -21.03
C LYS A 50 28.46 3.60 -21.66
N LEU A 51 28.17 3.00 -22.81
CA LEU A 51 26.86 3.06 -23.48
C LEU A 51 25.81 2.30 -22.68
N GLN A 52 26.19 1.17 -22.08
CA GLN A 52 25.31 0.42 -21.19
C GLN A 52 24.93 1.26 -19.96
N ALA A 53 25.91 1.92 -19.35
CA ALA A 53 25.65 2.84 -18.22
C ALA A 53 24.71 3.99 -18.61
N ALA A 54 24.86 4.52 -19.85
CA ALA A 54 23.93 5.54 -20.36
C ALA A 54 22.52 4.98 -20.58
N ALA A 55 22.39 3.73 -21.05
CA ALA A 55 21.10 3.04 -21.20
C ALA A 55 20.47 2.74 -19.83
N ASP A 56 21.26 2.33 -18.85
CA ASP A 56 20.81 2.08 -17.48
C ASP A 56 20.29 3.39 -16.83
N ALA A 57 21.05 4.47 -16.96
CA ALA A 57 20.62 5.78 -16.49
C ALA A 57 19.33 6.25 -17.16
N ALA A 58 19.18 6.00 -18.48
CA ALA A 58 18.00 6.38 -19.25
C ALA A 58 16.77 5.56 -18.88
N SER A 59 16.92 4.24 -18.74
CA SER A 59 15.80 3.37 -18.36
C SER A 59 15.27 3.67 -16.95
N VAL A 60 16.17 3.84 -15.97
CA VAL A 60 15.81 4.17 -14.59
C VAL A 60 15.30 5.61 -14.46
N GLY A 61 16.02 6.57 -15.05
CA GLY A 61 15.71 8.00 -14.92
C GLY A 61 14.37 8.36 -15.54
N SER A 62 14.05 7.81 -16.72
CA SER A 62 12.81 8.14 -17.44
C SER A 62 11.54 7.67 -16.75
N ILE A 63 11.62 6.70 -15.82
CA ILE A 63 10.49 6.21 -15.03
C ILE A 63 10.63 6.47 -13.53
N ALA A 64 11.59 7.30 -13.15
CA ALA A 64 11.71 7.73 -11.77
C ALA A 64 10.43 8.45 -11.29
N LYS A 65 10.12 8.38 -10.00
CA LYS A 65 8.88 8.91 -9.42
C LYS A 65 8.61 10.38 -9.77
N ALA A 66 9.66 11.19 -9.97
CA ALA A 66 9.54 12.59 -10.36
C ALA A 66 9.50 12.81 -11.88
N SER A 67 9.71 11.76 -12.70
CA SER A 67 9.80 11.86 -14.16
C SER A 67 8.48 12.27 -14.81
N PRO A 68 8.54 12.90 -16.00
CA PRO A 68 7.35 13.19 -16.79
C PRO A 68 6.54 11.94 -17.15
N ALA A 69 7.21 10.81 -17.42
CA ALA A 69 6.55 9.55 -17.74
C ALA A 69 5.74 9.01 -16.58
N PHE A 70 6.30 9.02 -15.37
CA PHE A 70 5.61 8.52 -14.18
C PHE A 70 4.35 9.33 -13.87
N LYS A 71 4.44 10.67 -14.03
CA LYS A 71 3.30 11.57 -13.87
C LYS A 71 2.23 11.34 -14.96
N ALA A 72 2.66 11.20 -16.23
CA ALA A 72 1.74 10.93 -17.32
C ALA A 72 1.03 9.59 -17.14
N ALA A 73 1.74 8.54 -16.72
CA ALA A 73 1.18 7.23 -16.46
C ALA A 73 0.06 7.28 -15.40
N GLY A 74 0.20 8.12 -14.38
CA GLY A 74 -0.83 8.33 -13.34
C GLY A 74 -2.16 8.83 -13.90
N ASN A 75 -2.13 9.61 -14.96
CA ASN A 75 -3.32 10.18 -15.59
C ASN A 75 -3.90 9.31 -16.73
N MET A 76 -3.19 8.23 -17.12
CA MET A 76 -3.66 7.32 -18.16
C MET A 76 -4.72 6.36 -17.60
N THR A 77 -5.89 6.33 -18.23
CA THR A 77 -6.99 5.40 -17.90
C THR A 77 -6.81 4.02 -18.52
N ALA A 78 -5.96 3.88 -19.55
CA ALA A 78 -5.68 2.65 -20.25
C ALA A 78 -4.17 2.38 -20.32
N ASP A 79 -3.81 1.12 -20.56
CA ASP A 79 -2.42 0.71 -20.82
C ASP A 79 -1.94 1.24 -22.18
N GLY A 80 -0.64 1.47 -22.31
CA GLY A 80 -0.07 1.94 -23.56
C GLY A 80 1.27 2.64 -23.44
N SER A 81 1.75 3.13 -24.59
CA SER A 81 3.02 3.83 -24.73
C SER A 81 2.94 5.25 -24.14
N ILE A 82 4.04 5.67 -23.51
CA ILE A 82 4.19 7.00 -22.87
C ILE A 82 5.20 7.82 -23.66
N SER A 83 4.74 8.62 -24.62
CA SER A 83 5.60 9.38 -25.55
C SER A 83 6.54 10.34 -24.85
N VAL A 84 6.08 11.04 -23.80
CA VAL A 84 6.96 11.93 -23.01
C VAL A 84 8.07 11.19 -22.32
N GLY A 85 7.85 9.93 -21.93
CA GLY A 85 8.88 9.07 -21.34
C GLY A 85 9.90 8.59 -22.35
N ILE A 86 9.49 8.32 -23.59
CA ILE A 86 10.38 7.96 -24.70
C ILE A 86 11.33 9.14 -25.00
N THR A 87 10.79 10.35 -25.06
CA THR A 87 11.59 11.57 -25.25
C THR A 87 12.57 11.77 -24.09
N ASP A 88 12.12 11.61 -22.86
CA ASP A 88 12.95 11.77 -21.67
C ASP A 88 14.08 10.72 -21.62
N ALA A 89 13.79 9.46 -21.89
CA ALA A 89 14.78 8.39 -22.00
C ALA A 89 15.84 8.68 -23.08
N THR A 90 15.41 9.22 -24.23
CA THR A 90 16.32 9.64 -25.32
C THR A 90 17.24 10.74 -24.85
N ASN A 91 16.72 11.76 -24.18
CA ASN A 91 17.49 12.90 -23.68
C ASN A 91 18.51 12.47 -22.60
N ILE A 92 18.08 11.62 -21.65
CA ILE A 92 18.96 11.11 -20.59
C ILE A 92 20.08 10.27 -21.20
N PHE A 93 19.78 9.37 -22.14
CA PHE A 93 20.79 8.58 -22.84
C PHE A 93 21.81 9.47 -23.55
N ASN A 94 21.34 10.46 -24.31
CA ASN A 94 22.19 11.37 -25.07
C ASN A 94 23.04 12.25 -24.14
N ALA A 95 22.51 12.74 -23.03
CA ALA A 95 23.25 13.50 -22.04
C ALA A 95 24.39 12.67 -21.41
N ASN A 96 24.13 11.42 -21.07
CA ASN A 96 25.12 10.54 -20.43
C ASN A 96 26.22 10.07 -21.39
N ARG A 97 25.96 10.06 -22.71
CA ARG A 97 26.98 9.72 -23.72
C ARG A 97 27.73 10.92 -24.32
N ALA A 98 27.30 12.16 -24.04
CA ALA A 98 27.79 13.36 -24.74
C ALA A 98 29.31 13.58 -24.67
N SER A 99 29.97 13.16 -23.58
CA SER A 99 31.43 13.26 -23.41
C SER A 99 32.21 12.11 -24.05
N GLN A 100 31.57 11.20 -24.77
CA GLN A 100 32.17 9.97 -25.27
C GLN A 100 32.40 10.08 -26.78
N SER A 101 33.59 9.71 -27.23
CA SER A 101 34.00 9.75 -28.64
C SER A 101 34.60 8.42 -29.11
N GLY A 102 34.86 8.32 -30.40
CA GLY A 102 35.54 7.17 -31.00
C GLY A 102 34.61 6.03 -31.42
N TYR A 103 33.29 6.27 -31.48
CA TYR A 103 32.28 5.35 -32.01
C TYR A 103 31.19 6.12 -32.77
N THR A 104 30.39 5.42 -33.54
CA THR A 104 29.19 5.96 -34.22
C THR A 104 27.95 5.25 -33.66
N LEU A 105 26.99 5.99 -33.07
CA LEU A 105 25.69 5.45 -32.66
C LEU A 105 24.87 5.23 -33.93
N THR A 106 24.46 3.97 -34.21
CA THR A 106 23.68 3.58 -35.39
C THR A 106 22.23 3.31 -35.11
N GLY A 107 21.88 3.11 -33.83
CA GLY A 107 20.48 2.92 -33.39
C GLY A 107 20.30 3.23 -31.93
N LEU A 108 19.14 3.83 -31.62
CA LEU A 108 18.64 4.05 -30.25
C LEU A 108 17.14 3.85 -30.27
N THR A 109 16.65 2.89 -29.49
CA THR A 109 15.23 2.50 -29.46
C THR A 109 14.73 2.47 -28.01
N PRO A 110 14.38 3.61 -27.43
CA PRO A 110 13.73 3.65 -26.15
C PRO A 110 12.23 3.34 -26.29
N THR A 111 11.70 2.58 -25.35
CA THR A 111 10.26 2.36 -25.18
C THR A 111 9.90 2.61 -23.72
N VAL A 112 8.79 3.28 -23.47
CA VAL A 112 8.24 3.48 -22.14
C VAL A 112 6.75 3.15 -22.21
N VAL A 113 6.32 2.15 -21.43
CA VAL A 113 4.98 1.59 -21.51
C VAL A 113 4.38 1.46 -20.12
N LYS A 114 3.11 1.86 -19.97
CA LYS A 114 2.28 1.54 -18.82
C LYS A 114 1.58 0.20 -19.06
N SER A 115 1.59 -0.68 -18.07
CA SER A 115 0.79 -1.90 -18.02
C SER A 115 0.27 -2.10 -16.60
N GLY A 116 -1.04 -1.99 -16.42
CA GLY A 116 -1.69 -2.03 -15.11
C GLY A 116 -1.13 -0.97 -14.17
N SER A 117 -0.58 -1.42 -13.06
CA SER A 117 0.06 -0.58 -12.02
C SER A 117 1.58 -0.41 -12.22
N THR A 118 2.12 -0.78 -13.37
CA THR A 118 3.56 -0.70 -13.62
C THR A 118 3.90 0.16 -14.84
N VAL A 119 5.03 0.85 -14.75
CA VAL A 119 5.66 1.54 -15.89
C VAL A 119 7.00 0.88 -16.16
N THR A 120 7.20 0.44 -17.40
CA THR A 120 8.43 -0.21 -17.84
C THR A 120 9.11 0.64 -18.90
N ALA A 121 10.38 0.95 -18.69
CA ALA A 121 11.25 1.55 -19.70
C ALA A 121 12.25 0.51 -20.20
N THR A 122 12.40 0.42 -21.52
CA THR A 122 13.44 -0.39 -22.17
C THR A 122 14.19 0.50 -23.11
N VAL A 123 15.52 0.54 -22.99
CA VAL A 123 16.40 1.36 -23.82
C VAL A 123 17.42 0.44 -24.49
N SER A 124 17.30 0.29 -25.81
CA SER A 124 18.24 -0.50 -26.62
C SER A 124 19.09 0.42 -27.48
N PHE A 125 20.37 0.11 -27.60
CA PHE A 125 21.29 0.85 -28.47
C PHE A 125 22.09 -0.09 -29.36
N THR A 126 22.52 0.44 -30.49
CA THR A 126 23.50 -0.16 -31.40
C THR A 126 24.50 0.91 -31.81
N ALA A 127 25.78 0.56 -31.79
CA ALA A 127 26.88 1.46 -32.19
C ALA A 127 27.94 0.69 -32.96
N THR A 128 28.73 1.39 -33.77
CA THR A 128 29.85 0.84 -34.46
C THR A 128 31.16 1.51 -34.02
N LEU A 129 32.19 0.72 -33.91
CA LEU A 129 33.54 1.14 -33.58
C LEU A 129 34.51 0.74 -34.70
N ASN A 130 35.23 1.71 -35.30
CA ASN A 130 36.30 1.40 -36.22
C ASN A 130 37.50 0.81 -35.44
N THR A 131 37.99 -0.33 -35.93
CA THR A 131 39.15 -1.01 -35.36
C THR A 131 40.44 -0.41 -35.84
N MET A 132 41.50 -0.47 -35.03
CA MET A 132 42.83 -0.01 -35.37
C MET A 132 43.70 -1.17 -35.92
N PHE A 133 43.59 -2.33 -35.31
CA PHE A 133 44.45 -3.49 -35.57
C PHE A 133 43.70 -4.68 -36.18
N LEU A 134 42.46 -4.90 -35.78
CA LEU A 134 41.61 -5.99 -36.32
C LEU A 134 41.35 -5.82 -37.83
N GLY A 135 41.49 -4.60 -38.36
CA GLY A 135 41.42 -4.32 -39.79
C GLY A 135 42.45 -5.08 -40.61
N VAL A 136 43.63 -5.40 -40.05
CA VAL A 136 44.69 -6.20 -40.72
C VAL A 136 44.22 -7.63 -41.01
N ILE A 137 43.34 -8.17 -40.17
CA ILE A 137 42.73 -9.52 -40.36
C ILE A 137 41.34 -9.47 -41.00
N GLY A 138 40.97 -8.33 -41.61
CA GLY A 138 39.72 -8.17 -42.36
C GLY A 138 38.52 -7.70 -41.52
N LYS A 139 38.68 -7.37 -40.25
CA LYS A 139 37.62 -6.87 -39.34
C LYS A 139 37.82 -5.37 -39.09
N SER A 140 37.37 -4.52 -40.00
CA SER A 140 37.52 -3.06 -39.91
C SER A 140 36.51 -2.38 -38.95
N VAL A 141 35.39 -3.04 -38.59
CA VAL A 141 34.35 -2.48 -37.77
C VAL A 141 33.85 -3.54 -36.75
N LEU A 142 33.71 -3.12 -35.50
CA LEU A 142 33.01 -3.90 -34.46
C LEU A 142 31.65 -3.27 -34.17
N THR A 143 30.59 -4.11 -34.11
CA THR A 143 29.27 -3.69 -33.69
C THR A 143 29.09 -3.94 -32.19
N LEU A 144 28.65 -2.90 -31.48
CA LEU A 144 28.36 -2.89 -30.07
C LEU A 144 26.85 -2.76 -29.89
N SER A 145 26.27 -3.54 -29.02
CA SER A 145 24.86 -3.41 -28.68
C SER A 145 24.62 -3.68 -27.20
N GLY A 146 23.54 -3.14 -26.70
CA GLY A 146 23.09 -3.38 -25.35
C GLY A 146 21.63 -2.99 -25.17
N THR A 147 21.06 -3.50 -24.10
CA THR A 147 19.67 -3.19 -23.68
C THR A 147 19.65 -3.04 -22.19
N SER A 148 18.92 -2.04 -21.72
CA SER A 148 18.59 -1.84 -20.31
C SER A 148 17.08 -1.82 -20.14
N LYS A 149 16.60 -2.44 -19.09
CA LYS A 149 15.17 -2.48 -18.73
C LYS A 149 15.02 -2.11 -17.26
N ALA A 150 14.12 -1.17 -16.98
CA ALA A 150 13.73 -0.80 -15.63
C ALA A 150 12.20 -0.84 -15.52
N THR A 151 11.70 -1.15 -14.33
CA THR A 151 10.26 -1.17 -14.03
C THR A 151 10.02 -0.42 -12.72
N ALA A 152 9.00 0.43 -12.71
CA ALA A 152 8.55 1.16 -11.54
C ALA A 152 7.08 0.84 -11.28
N SER A 153 6.75 0.51 -10.02
CA SER A 153 5.37 0.34 -9.59
C SER A 153 4.75 1.70 -9.30
N MET A 154 3.53 1.89 -9.79
CA MET A 154 2.74 3.10 -9.53
C MET A 154 1.98 2.94 -8.21
N PRO A 155 1.73 4.03 -7.48
CA PRO A 155 0.78 4.03 -6.38
C PRO A 155 -0.61 3.63 -6.87
N LEU A 156 -1.27 2.75 -6.12
CA LEU A 156 -2.57 2.23 -6.49
C LEU A 156 -3.69 3.19 -6.06
N TYR A 157 -4.76 3.21 -6.82
CA TYR A 157 -6.01 3.86 -6.47
C TYR A 157 -6.82 2.94 -5.57
N ILE A 158 -7.39 3.49 -4.50
CA ILE A 158 -8.09 2.70 -3.46
C ILE A 158 -9.38 3.41 -3.05
N ASP A 159 -10.45 2.64 -3.01
CA ASP A 159 -11.72 3.03 -2.40
C ASP A 159 -11.78 2.45 -0.99
N PHE A 160 -11.93 3.31 -0.01
CA PHE A 160 -12.12 2.95 1.38
C PHE A 160 -13.58 3.12 1.76
N TYR A 161 -14.19 2.06 2.24
CA TYR A 161 -15.52 2.04 2.81
C TYR A 161 -15.36 1.91 4.33
N LEU A 162 -15.63 2.98 5.06
CA LEU A 162 -15.55 2.99 6.51
C LEU A 162 -16.89 2.54 7.08
N LEU A 163 -16.89 1.45 7.85
CA LEU A 163 -18.04 0.98 8.63
C LEU A 163 -17.72 1.21 10.10
N LEU A 164 -18.40 2.18 10.69
CA LEU A 164 -18.09 2.71 12.00
C LEU A 164 -19.23 2.35 12.98
N ASP A 165 -18.86 1.69 14.05
CA ASP A 165 -19.78 1.36 15.11
C ASP A 165 -20.18 2.63 15.86
N ASN A 166 -21.48 2.91 15.89
CA ASN A 166 -22.06 4.02 16.66
C ASN A 166 -23.12 3.53 17.67
N SER A 167 -23.13 2.22 17.94
CA SER A 167 -24.04 1.62 18.91
C SER A 167 -23.86 2.20 20.32
N PRO A 168 -24.84 2.02 21.24
CA PRO A 168 -24.77 2.60 22.58
C PRO A 168 -23.50 2.24 23.37
N SER A 169 -22.88 1.09 23.12
CA SER A 169 -21.59 0.70 23.74
C SER A 169 -20.44 1.65 23.42
N MET A 170 -20.52 2.37 22.30
CA MET A 170 -19.56 3.42 21.94
C MET A 170 -19.75 4.71 22.76
N GLY A 171 -20.79 4.78 23.57
CA GLY A 171 -21.01 5.84 24.56
C GLY A 171 -20.25 5.65 25.88
N VAL A 172 -19.53 4.56 26.06
CA VAL A 172 -18.68 4.33 27.25
C VAL A 172 -17.53 5.36 27.27
N GLY A 173 -17.13 5.76 28.46
CA GLY A 173 -15.97 6.63 28.65
C GLY A 173 -14.70 6.07 28.00
N ALA A 174 -13.96 6.91 27.30
CA ALA A 174 -12.78 6.48 26.53
C ALA A 174 -11.58 6.10 27.40
N THR A 175 -11.54 6.59 28.63
CA THR A 175 -10.44 6.30 29.56
C THR A 175 -10.98 5.76 30.88
N PRO A 176 -10.18 5.06 31.71
CA PRO A 176 -10.59 4.68 33.05
C PRO A 176 -11.04 5.88 33.91
N ALA A 177 -10.43 7.04 33.73
CA ALA A 177 -10.81 8.28 34.42
C ALA A 177 -12.20 8.77 33.96
N ASP A 178 -12.51 8.70 32.67
CA ASP A 178 -13.82 9.02 32.11
C ASP A 178 -14.89 8.05 32.62
N VAL A 179 -14.61 6.74 32.61
CA VAL A 179 -15.48 5.71 33.18
C VAL A 179 -15.74 6.01 34.66
N GLN A 180 -14.71 6.25 35.46
CA GLN A 180 -14.87 6.54 36.88
C GLN A 180 -15.65 7.83 37.13
N LYS A 181 -15.48 8.85 36.28
CA LYS A 181 -16.22 10.09 36.32
C LYS A 181 -17.73 9.87 36.11
N MET A 182 -18.09 9.01 35.14
CA MET A 182 -19.49 8.63 34.94
C MET A 182 -20.04 7.85 36.14
N VAL A 183 -19.33 6.81 36.60
CA VAL A 183 -19.74 6.01 37.78
C VAL A 183 -19.97 6.87 39.00
N ASN A 184 -19.17 7.90 39.22
CA ASN A 184 -19.29 8.79 40.39
C ASN A 184 -20.48 9.76 40.26
N ASN A 185 -20.96 10.04 39.05
CA ASN A 185 -22.00 11.03 38.77
C ASN A 185 -23.32 10.44 38.29
N THR A 186 -23.45 9.11 38.28
CA THR A 186 -24.70 8.38 37.95
C THR A 186 -25.22 7.66 39.19
N SER A 187 -26.53 7.67 39.39
CA SER A 187 -27.17 7.06 40.57
C SER A 187 -27.07 5.54 40.60
N ASP A 188 -27.07 4.93 39.41
CA ASP A 188 -26.97 3.49 39.16
C ASP A 188 -25.54 3.01 38.93
N LYS A 189 -24.54 3.89 39.12
CA LYS A 189 -23.11 3.62 38.89
C LYS A 189 -22.80 3.22 37.44
N CYS A 190 -23.63 3.67 36.51
CA CYS A 190 -23.47 3.36 35.09
C CYS A 190 -22.34 4.19 34.48
N ALA A 191 -21.50 3.52 33.68
CA ALA A 191 -20.46 4.15 32.89
C ALA A 191 -20.85 4.37 31.41
N PHE A 192 -21.99 3.82 30.98
CA PHE A 192 -22.50 4.01 29.63
C PHE A 192 -23.16 5.36 29.47
N ALA A 193 -22.88 6.04 28.38
CA ALA A 193 -23.48 7.31 28.01
C ALA A 193 -24.56 7.08 26.95
N CYS A 194 -25.69 6.49 27.36
CA CYS A 194 -26.81 6.25 26.44
C CYS A 194 -27.45 7.56 25.99
N HIS A 195 -27.70 7.67 24.70
CA HIS A 195 -28.36 8.82 24.09
C HIS A 195 -29.88 8.61 24.10
N ASP A 196 -30.48 8.69 25.29
CA ASP A 196 -31.93 8.53 25.50
C ASP A 196 -32.63 9.89 25.32
N LEU A 197 -33.36 10.04 24.24
CA LEU A 197 -34.06 11.29 23.92
C LEU A 197 -35.27 11.57 24.81
N LYS A 198 -35.79 10.58 25.53
CA LYS A 198 -36.92 10.74 26.46
C LYS A 198 -36.50 11.13 27.85
N ASP A 199 -35.28 10.85 28.22
CA ASP A 199 -34.71 11.25 29.51
C ASP A 199 -34.09 12.63 29.44
N LYS A 200 -34.62 13.59 30.20
CA LYS A 200 -34.05 14.93 30.30
C LYS A 200 -32.65 14.95 30.92
N ASN A 201 -32.26 13.89 31.62
CA ASN A 201 -30.97 13.72 32.27
C ASN A 201 -30.21 12.53 31.66
N ASN A 202 -30.38 12.28 30.33
CA ASN A 202 -29.69 11.17 29.69
C ASN A 202 -28.19 11.24 29.92
N TYR A 203 -27.56 10.08 29.98
CA TYR A 203 -26.17 9.96 30.36
C TYR A 203 -25.19 10.47 29.29
N TYR A 204 -25.62 10.54 28.04
CA TYR A 204 -24.78 11.12 26.98
C TYR A 204 -24.65 12.65 27.14
N ASP A 205 -25.76 13.33 27.46
CA ASP A 205 -25.70 14.76 27.76
C ASP A 205 -24.99 15.02 29.08
N LEU A 206 -25.15 14.13 30.07
CA LEU A 206 -24.39 14.20 31.30
C LEU A 206 -22.87 14.07 31.04
N ALA A 207 -22.46 13.11 30.22
CA ALA A 207 -21.06 12.93 29.82
C ALA A 207 -20.48 14.21 29.21
N LYS A 208 -21.22 14.84 28.30
CA LYS A 208 -20.83 16.13 27.68
C LYS A 208 -20.71 17.23 28.73
N LYS A 209 -21.69 17.37 29.61
CA LYS A 209 -21.66 18.39 30.72
C LYS A 209 -20.49 18.19 31.67
N LEU A 210 -20.12 16.95 31.95
CA LEU A 210 -18.98 16.59 32.78
C LEU A 210 -17.63 16.72 32.06
N GLY A 211 -17.59 16.93 30.73
CA GLY A 211 -16.39 16.88 29.95
C GLY A 211 -15.77 15.50 29.93
N VAL A 212 -16.59 14.45 29.89
CA VAL A 212 -16.19 13.07 29.69
C VAL A 212 -16.01 12.86 28.18
N THR A 213 -14.88 12.33 27.80
CA THR A 213 -14.64 11.88 26.42
C THR A 213 -15.17 10.47 26.27
N THR A 214 -16.07 10.24 25.30
CA THR A 214 -16.60 8.91 25.00
C THR A 214 -15.85 8.26 23.84
N ARG A 215 -16.01 6.94 23.67
CA ARG A 215 -15.39 6.22 22.54
C ARG A 215 -15.85 6.77 21.19
N ILE A 216 -17.12 7.17 21.06
CA ILE A 216 -17.64 7.77 19.82
C ILE A 216 -16.97 9.11 19.51
N ASP A 217 -16.62 9.93 20.54
CA ASP A 217 -15.90 11.19 20.35
C ASP A 217 -14.48 10.94 19.84
N VAL A 218 -13.80 9.91 20.37
CA VAL A 218 -12.48 9.51 19.91
C VAL A 218 -12.54 8.96 18.48
N LEU A 219 -13.56 8.14 18.16
CA LEU A 219 -13.77 7.60 16.81
C LEU A 219 -14.03 8.73 15.79
N ARG A 220 -14.85 9.72 16.15
CA ARG A 220 -15.10 10.94 15.34
C ARG A 220 -13.77 11.63 14.99
N SER A 221 -13.01 11.99 16.03
CA SER A 221 -11.73 12.68 15.86
C SER A 221 -10.70 11.85 15.10
N ALA A 222 -10.66 10.54 15.32
CA ALA A 222 -9.79 9.62 14.60
C ALA A 222 -10.15 9.55 13.11
N THR A 223 -11.44 9.55 12.79
CA THR A 223 -11.91 9.52 11.39
C THR A 223 -11.60 10.84 10.68
N GLU A 224 -11.73 11.98 11.36
CA GLU A 224 -11.30 13.27 10.81
C GLU A 224 -9.78 13.28 10.53
N SER A 225 -8.96 12.81 11.48
CA SER A 225 -7.51 12.69 11.34
C SER A 225 -7.10 11.75 10.19
N LEU A 226 -7.88 10.68 9.97
CA LEU A 226 -7.66 9.76 8.85
C LEU A 226 -7.81 10.48 7.50
N MET A 227 -8.76 11.39 7.36
CA MET A 227 -8.94 12.15 6.11
C MET A 227 -7.75 13.08 5.84
N ASP A 228 -7.18 13.70 6.89
CA ASP A 228 -5.96 14.50 6.78
C ASP A 228 -4.76 13.62 6.38
N THR A 229 -4.63 12.44 6.98
CA THR A 229 -3.58 11.48 6.65
C THR A 229 -3.71 10.98 5.22
N ALA A 230 -4.92 10.68 4.77
CA ALA A 230 -5.18 10.26 3.39
C ALA A 230 -4.78 11.37 2.41
N ASN A 231 -5.20 12.60 2.65
CA ASN A 231 -4.83 13.75 1.82
C ASN A 231 -3.31 13.99 1.76
N ALA A 232 -2.62 13.86 2.88
CA ALA A 232 -1.16 13.99 2.94
C ALA A 232 -0.40 12.82 2.29
N THR A 233 -1.05 11.67 2.11
CA THR A 233 -0.46 10.45 1.56
C THR A 233 -0.67 10.34 0.05
N GLU A 234 -1.63 11.08 -0.52
CA GLU A 234 -1.90 11.07 -1.96
C GLU A 234 -0.65 11.42 -2.77
N THR A 235 -0.41 10.66 -3.83
CA THR A 235 0.64 10.91 -4.83
C THR A 235 0.02 11.49 -6.11
N TYR A 236 -1.22 11.13 -6.40
CA TYR A 236 -2.01 11.60 -7.54
C TYR A 236 -3.35 12.12 -7.04
N SER A 237 -3.92 13.08 -7.73
CA SER A 237 -5.27 13.56 -7.44
C SER A 237 -6.29 12.41 -7.51
N ASN A 238 -7.19 12.37 -6.54
CA ASN A 238 -8.24 11.36 -6.42
C ASN A 238 -7.73 9.92 -6.26
N GLN A 239 -6.52 9.74 -5.74
CA GLN A 239 -5.94 8.44 -5.49
C GLN A 239 -6.77 7.64 -4.48
N PHE A 240 -7.31 8.32 -3.48
CA PHE A 240 -8.17 7.72 -2.47
C PHE A 240 -9.58 8.30 -2.57
N ARG A 241 -10.57 7.40 -2.53
CA ARG A 241 -11.97 7.76 -2.35
C ARG A 241 -12.47 7.17 -1.05
N MET A 242 -13.26 7.94 -0.31
CA MET A 242 -13.81 7.56 0.98
C MET A 242 -15.32 7.50 0.93
N ALA A 243 -15.90 6.49 1.58
CA ALA A 243 -17.32 6.43 1.95
C ALA A 243 -17.40 6.17 3.45
N ILE A 244 -18.40 6.75 4.14
CA ILE A 244 -18.56 6.61 5.59
C ILE A 244 -19.97 6.10 5.87
N TYR A 245 -20.05 5.02 6.62
CA TYR A 245 -21.27 4.37 7.05
C TYR A 245 -21.25 4.07 8.54
N ASP A 246 -22.43 4.02 9.15
CA ASP A 246 -22.64 3.55 10.52
C ASP A 246 -23.84 2.58 10.61
N PHE A 247 -24.24 2.20 11.82
CA PHE A 247 -25.28 1.20 12.09
C PHE A 247 -26.70 1.78 12.21
N GLY A 248 -26.87 3.06 11.92
CA GLY A 248 -28.15 3.73 11.98
C GLY A 248 -28.14 4.98 12.87
N GLY A 249 -29.16 5.80 12.71
CA GLY A 249 -29.29 7.06 13.48
C GLY A 249 -29.95 6.89 14.83
N SER A 250 -30.75 5.81 14.99
CA SER A 250 -31.49 5.52 16.21
C SER A 250 -31.80 4.02 16.32
N ALA A 251 -32.09 3.56 17.53
CA ALA A 251 -32.53 2.19 17.79
C ALA A 251 -33.80 1.79 17.03
N SER A 252 -34.67 2.75 16.69
CA SER A 252 -35.85 2.53 15.85
C SER A 252 -35.56 2.56 14.34
N SER A 253 -34.33 2.87 13.93
CA SER A 253 -33.92 2.95 12.51
C SER A 253 -32.52 2.35 12.34
N LEU A 254 -32.44 1.06 12.68
CA LEU A 254 -31.21 0.27 12.58
C LEU A 254 -30.93 -0.15 11.13
N GLY A 255 -29.66 -0.33 10.83
CA GLY A 255 -29.15 -0.81 9.56
C GLY A 255 -28.05 0.09 9.02
N LEU A 256 -27.57 -0.25 7.85
CA LEU A 256 -26.50 0.53 7.22
C LEU A 256 -26.99 1.95 6.87
N ARG A 257 -26.41 2.96 7.52
CA ARG A 257 -26.66 4.37 7.19
C ARG A 257 -25.44 4.98 6.51
N SER A 258 -25.64 5.61 5.35
CA SER A 258 -24.61 6.37 4.68
C SER A 258 -24.52 7.80 5.27
N LEU A 259 -23.37 8.13 5.84
CA LEU A 259 -23.04 9.49 6.27
C LEU A 259 -22.34 10.27 5.16
N PHE A 260 -21.61 9.58 4.30
CA PHE A 260 -20.91 10.16 3.16
C PHE A 260 -20.77 9.11 2.06
N SER A 261 -21.27 9.42 0.88
CA SER A 261 -21.15 8.56 -0.30
C SER A 261 -19.73 8.56 -0.85
N LEU A 262 -19.34 7.49 -1.55
CA LEU A 262 -17.98 7.32 -2.08
C LEU A 262 -17.56 8.51 -2.95
N SER A 263 -16.53 9.22 -2.50
CA SER A 263 -16.04 10.42 -3.16
C SER A 263 -14.54 10.64 -2.90
N ALA A 264 -13.86 11.28 -3.84
CA ALA A 264 -12.48 11.72 -3.71
C ALA A 264 -12.33 13.04 -2.93
N SER A 265 -13.44 13.73 -2.59
CA SER A 265 -13.37 14.95 -1.77
C SER A 265 -13.08 14.62 -0.31
N LEU A 266 -11.80 14.47 0.02
CA LEU A 266 -11.36 14.14 1.39
C LEU A 266 -11.72 15.23 2.40
N SER A 267 -11.78 16.49 1.98
CA SER A 267 -12.25 17.60 2.84
C SER A 267 -13.75 17.49 3.16
N SER A 268 -14.58 17.11 2.19
CA SER A 268 -16.00 16.86 2.42
C SER A 268 -16.21 15.60 3.28
N ALA A 269 -15.41 14.56 3.07
CA ALA A 269 -15.40 13.36 3.91
C ALA A 269 -15.04 13.70 5.36
N LYS A 270 -14.05 14.58 5.59
CA LYS A 270 -13.70 15.08 6.92
C LYS A 270 -14.85 15.83 7.58
N ALA A 271 -15.52 16.72 6.83
CA ALA A 271 -16.69 17.44 7.35
C ALA A 271 -17.87 16.48 7.70
N ALA A 272 -18.01 15.38 6.96
CA ALA A 272 -18.99 14.35 7.28
C ALA A 272 -18.57 13.51 8.49
N ALA A 273 -17.28 13.20 8.63
CA ALA A 273 -16.72 12.51 9.79
C ALA A 273 -17.00 13.28 11.09
N GLY A 274 -16.91 14.61 11.07
CA GLY A 274 -17.26 15.46 12.22
C GLY A 274 -18.74 15.36 12.68
N LYS A 275 -19.61 14.71 11.88
CA LYS A 275 -21.02 14.45 12.22
C LYS A 275 -21.26 13.05 12.78
N ILE A 276 -20.24 12.24 12.91
CA ILE A 276 -20.34 10.91 13.54
C ILE A 276 -20.79 11.13 14.99
N ASP A 277 -21.88 10.47 15.38
CA ASP A 277 -22.44 10.60 16.70
C ASP A 277 -23.07 9.28 17.18
N LEU A 278 -23.22 9.17 18.50
CA LEU A 278 -23.82 8.01 19.11
C LEU A 278 -25.26 7.82 18.59
N MET A 279 -25.63 6.57 18.35
CA MET A 279 -27.01 6.19 18.02
C MET A 279 -27.96 6.68 19.11
N SER A 280 -29.07 7.29 18.72
CA SER A 280 -30.08 7.72 19.67
C SER A 280 -31.01 6.59 20.07
N VAL A 281 -31.42 6.59 21.33
CA VAL A 281 -32.39 5.66 21.93
C VAL A 281 -33.57 6.47 22.48
N ASN A 282 -34.80 6.10 22.17
CA ASN A 282 -36.00 6.83 22.63
C ASN A 282 -36.58 6.31 23.96
N GLY A 283 -35.89 5.47 24.65
CA GLY A 283 -36.23 4.92 25.96
C GLY A 283 -35.58 3.57 26.19
N GLN A 284 -35.48 3.18 27.45
CA GLN A 284 -34.96 1.86 27.80
C GLN A 284 -35.83 0.76 27.18
N ASN A 285 -35.18 -0.31 26.72
CA ASN A 285 -35.76 -1.44 25.98
C ASN A 285 -36.38 -1.09 24.60
N GLU A 286 -36.05 0.10 24.03
CA GLU A 286 -36.37 0.32 22.62
C GLU A 286 -35.71 -0.77 21.77
N ASN A 287 -36.42 -1.32 20.79
CA ASN A 287 -35.98 -2.44 19.98
C ASN A 287 -35.41 -3.63 20.81
N HIS A 288 -35.89 -3.83 22.04
CA HIS A 288 -35.36 -4.82 22.98
C HIS A 288 -33.85 -4.68 23.26
N ASP A 289 -33.31 -3.46 23.17
CA ASP A 289 -31.88 -3.12 23.26
C ASP A 289 -30.98 -3.88 22.26
N GLN A 290 -31.50 -4.23 21.09
CA GLN A 290 -30.77 -4.97 20.04
C GLN A 290 -30.17 -3.98 19.03
N ASP A 291 -29.16 -3.24 19.45
CA ASP A 291 -28.71 -2.02 18.78
C ASP A 291 -27.37 -2.18 18.04
N THR A 292 -26.83 -3.40 17.94
CA THR A 292 -25.58 -3.70 17.20
C THR A 292 -25.80 -4.82 16.18
N PRO A 293 -26.48 -4.53 15.04
CA PRO A 293 -27.01 -5.54 14.13
C PRO A 293 -25.97 -5.95 13.06
N PHE A 294 -24.87 -6.61 13.44
CA PHE A 294 -23.84 -7.06 12.50
C PHE A 294 -24.39 -7.94 11.38
N THR A 295 -25.37 -8.81 11.68
CA THR A 295 -25.99 -9.68 10.67
C THR A 295 -26.75 -8.91 9.60
N ALA A 296 -27.21 -7.69 9.88
CA ALA A 296 -27.85 -6.81 8.91
C ALA A 296 -26.86 -5.90 8.18
N VAL A 297 -25.92 -5.29 8.90
CA VAL A 297 -25.04 -4.25 8.30
C VAL A 297 -23.93 -4.83 7.42
N PHE A 298 -23.39 -6.02 7.73
CA PHE A 298 -22.33 -6.62 6.92
C PHE A 298 -22.79 -7.04 5.51
N PRO A 299 -23.92 -7.72 5.32
CA PRO A 299 -24.45 -7.95 3.98
C PRO A 299 -24.79 -6.66 3.24
N ALA A 300 -25.34 -5.67 3.94
CA ALA A 300 -25.67 -4.37 3.33
C ALA A 300 -24.44 -3.64 2.82
N ILE A 301 -23.38 -3.48 3.64
CA ILE A 301 -22.13 -2.85 3.18
C ILE A 301 -21.44 -3.66 2.08
N ASN A 302 -21.55 -5.00 2.13
CA ASN A 302 -21.02 -5.84 1.04
C ASN A 302 -21.75 -5.58 -0.29
N GLY A 303 -23.04 -5.21 -0.24
CA GLY A 303 -23.81 -4.77 -1.42
C GLY A 303 -23.36 -3.41 -1.96
N GLU A 304 -22.97 -2.47 -1.09
CA GLU A 304 -22.44 -1.15 -1.48
C GLU A 304 -21.07 -1.24 -2.16
N ILE A 305 -20.26 -2.23 -1.77
CA ILE A 305 -18.91 -2.40 -2.31
C ILE A 305 -19.01 -3.11 -3.67
N SER A 306 -18.68 -2.38 -4.73
CA SER A 306 -18.56 -2.95 -6.09
C SER A 306 -17.48 -4.04 -6.17
N SER A 307 -17.35 -4.68 -7.32
CA SER A 307 -16.31 -5.69 -7.55
C SER A 307 -14.92 -5.14 -7.22
N PRO A 308 -14.04 -5.96 -6.61
CA PRO A 308 -12.67 -5.57 -6.35
C PRO A 308 -11.98 -5.15 -7.64
N GLY A 309 -11.20 -4.08 -7.56
CA GLY A 309 -10.51 -3.51 -8.71
C GLY A 309 -9.08 -4.02 -8.85
N SER A 310 -8.42 -3.52 -9.90
CA SER A 310 -7.00 -3.79 -10.20
C SER A 310 -6.04 -2.70 -9.66
N GLY A 311 -6.55 -1.69 -8.96
CA GLY A 311 -5.75 -0.57 -8.43
C GLY A 311 -5.46 0.53 -9.43
N THR A 312 -6.07 0.51 -10.61
CA THR A 312 -6.00 1.61 -11.57
C THR A 312 -7.02 2.70 -11.22
N SER A 313 -6.89 3.90 -11.80
CA SER A 313 -7.86 4.99 -11.61
C SER A 313 -9.28 4.62 -12.07
N ALA A 314 -9.40 3.80 -13.11
CA ALA A 314 -10.69 3.30 -13.62
C ALA A 314 -11.25 2.14 -12.79
N SER A 315 -10.41 1.42 -12.07
CA SER A 315 -10.77 0.23 -11.28
C SER A 315 -9.97 0.18 -9.97
N PRO A 316 -10.28 1.08 -9.00
CA PRO A 316 -9.58 1.13 -7.71
C PRO A 316 -9.77 -0.13 -6.88
N LEU A 317 -8.76 -0.50 -6.09
CA LEU A 317 -8.90 -1.57 -5.08
C LEU A 317 -9.98 -1.20 -4.06
N LYS A 318 -10.60 -2.20 -3.44
CA LYS A 318 -11.66 -2.00 -2.45
C LYS A 318 -11.19 -2.47 -1.07
N TYR A 319 -11.30 -1.58 -0.10
CA TYR A 319 -11.02 -1.85 1.30
C TYR A 319 -12.24 -1.52 2.15
N LEU A 320 -12.68 -2.47 2.96
CA LEU A 320 -13.56 -2.20 4.09
C LEU A 320 -12.68 -1.85 5.30
N PHE A 321 -12.95 -0.72 5.92
CA PHE A 321 -12.30 -0.27 7.15
C PHE A 321 -13.33 -0.34 8.27
N PHE A 322 -13.29 -1.40 9.06
CA PHE A 322 -14.26 -1.69 10.11
C PHE A 322 -13.71 -1.31 11.50
N VAL A 323 -14.44 -0.48 12.22
CA VAL A 323 -14.07 -0.04 13.57
C VAL A 323 -15.21 -0.32 14.51
N SER A 324 -14.98 -1.14 15.56
CA SER A 324 -16.00 -1.54 16.53
C SER A 324 -15.35 -2.07 17.81
N ASP A 325 -16.13 -2.18 18.87
CA ASP A 325 -15.80 -2.94 20.09
C ASP A 325 -16.13 -4.45 19.98
N GLY A 326 -16.65 -4.86 18.83
CA GLY A 326 -16.72 -6.25 18.38
C GLY A 326 -17.79 -7.13 19.01
N VAL A 327 -18.74 -6.56 19.77
CA VAL A 327 -19.86 -7.32 20.36
C VAL A 327 -21.15 -7.00 19.62
N ALA A 328 -21.74 -8.03 19.00
CA ALA A 328 -23.09 -7.96 18.47
C ALA A 328 -24.12 -7.90 19.61
N ASP A 329 -25.15 -7.11 19.42
CA ASP A 329 -26.36 -7.10 20.25
C ASP A 329 -27.57 -7.08 19.31
N GLU A 330 -28.09 -8.27 19.01
CA GLU A 330 -29.05 -8.45 17.94
C GLU A 330 -29.93 -9.69 18.17
N SER A 331 -31.03 -9.81 17.43
CA SER A 331 -31.82 -11.04 17.42
C SER A 331 -31.11 -12.12 16.61
N ASN A 332 -30.67 -13.18 17.28
CA ASN A 332 -29.94 -14.26 16.60
C ASN A 332 -30.32 -15.62 17.19
N THR A 333 -30.66 -16.57 16.32
CA THR A 333 -30.97 -17.95 16.69
C THR A 333 -29.71 -18.81 16.95
N GLY A 334 -28.55 -18.37 16.51
CA GLY A 334 -27.24 -19.04 16.66
C GLY A 334 -26.35 -18.46 17.77
N CYS A 335 -26.96 -17.96 18.85
CA CYS A 335 -26.23 -17.30 19.92
C CYS A 335 -25.25 -18.25 20.62
N LEU A 336 -23.99 -17.80 20.81
CA LEU A 336 -22.94 -18.55 21.51
C LEU A 336 -23.20 -18.70 23.02
N LYS A 337 -24.09 -17.89 23.56
CA LYS A 337 -24.43 -17.80 24.97
C LYS A 337 -25.95 -17.84 25.10
N PRO A 338 -26.52 -18.27 26.26
CA PRO A 338 -27.97 -18.16 26.50
C PRO A 338 -28.48 -16.75 26.21
N LEU A 339 -29.62 -16.65 25.55
CA LEU A 339 -30.24 -15.38 25.20
C LEU A 339 -30.56 -14.57 26.46
N SER A 340 -30.39 -13.25 26.35
CA SER A 340 -30.96 -12.32 27.30
C SER A 340 -32.41 -12.05 26.91
N GLY A 341 -33.36 -12.55 27.68
CA GLY A 341 -34.78 -12.57 27.28
C GLY A 341 -35.06 -13.65 26.23
N SER A 342 -36.04 -13.42 25.35
CA SER A 342 -36.51 -14.41 24.36
C SER A 342 -35.72 -14.40 23.05
N THR A 343 -35.12 -13.29 22.67
CA THR A 343 -34.52 -13.12 21.34
C THR A 343 -33.14 -12.43 21.35
N ARG A 344 -32.80 -11.65 22.37
CA ARG A 344 -31.59 -10.85 22.42
C ARG A 344 -30.33 -11.69 22.60
N CYS A 345 -29.47 -11.67 21.63
CA CYS A 345 -28.15 -12.31 21.65
C CYS A 345 -27.05 -11.27 21.76
N GLN A 346 -26.24 -11.40 22.80
CA GLN A 346 -24.96 -10.68 22.90
C GLN A 346 -23.81 -11.68 22.69
N SER A 347 -23.08 -11.51 21.62
CA SER A 347 -21.97 -12.40 21.28
C SER A 347 -20.88 -11.64 20.51
N PRO A 348 -19.64 -12.15 20.50
CA PRO A 348 -18.62 -11.62 19.61
C PRO A 348 -19.06 -11.66 18.15
N LEU A 349 -18.54 -10.74 17.34
CA LEU A 349 -18.73 -10.72 15.88
C LEU A 349 -18.53 -12.12 15.30
N ASN A 350 -19.45 -12.54 14.43
CA ASN A 350 -19.27 -13.76 13.65
C ASN A 350 -18.33 -13.51 12.46
N PRO A 351 -17.11 -14.09 12.42
CA PRO A 351 -16.14 -13.86 11.33
C PRO A 351 -16.61 -14.30 9.94
N ALA A 352 -17.63 -15.17 9.87
CA ALA A 352 -18.23 -15.59 8.60
C ALA A 352 -18.83 -14.42 7.82
N LEU A 353 -19.32 -13.38 8.51
CA LEU A 353 -19.83 -12.15 7.88
C LEU A 353 -18.75 -11.43 7.05
N CYS A 354 -17.52 -11.45 7.52
CA CYS A 354 -16.38 -10.83 6.81
C CYS A 354 -15.85 -11.71 5.67
N LYS A 355 -16.05 -13.03 5.80
CA LYS A 355 -15.51 -14.00 4.82
C LYS A 355 -16.09 -13.74 3.43
N THR A 356 -17.36 -13.44 3.31
CA THR A 356 -18.04 -13.19 2.02
C THR A 356 -17.36 -12.06 1.23
N MET A 357 -16.94 -10.98 1.90
CA MET A 357 -16.22 -9.87 1.25
C MET A 357 -14.78 -10.27 0.89
N LYS A 358 -14.09 -10.97 1.80
CA LYS A 358 -12.72 -11.45 1.56
C LYS A 358 -12.65 -12.42 0.38
N ASP A 359 -13.63 -13.33 0.27
CA ASP A 359 -13.71 -14.30 -0.85
C ASP A 359 -13.90 -13.60 -2.21
N ARG A 360 -14.51 -12.42 -2.23
CA ARG A 360 -14.62 -11.57 -3.43
C ARG A 360 -13.33 -10.82 -3.76
N GLY A 361 -12.33 -10.82 -2.87
CA GLY A 361 -11.09 -10.05 -3.03
C GLY A 361 -11.12 -8.65 -2.40
N VAL A 362 -12.19 -8.27 -1.69
CA VAL A 362 -12.23 -7.05 -0.88
C VAL A 362 -11.32 -7.24 0.34
N LYS A 363 -10.42 -6.29 0.58
CA LYS A 363 -9.58 -6.32 1.79
C LYS A 363 -10.35 -5.75 2.97
N VAL A 364 -10.32 -6.46 4.09
CA VAL A 364 -10.99 -6.04 5.33
C VAL A 364 -9.92 -5.62 6.33
N ALA A 365 -9.87 -4.34 6.65
CA ALA A 365 -9.03 -3.77 7.69
C ALA A 365 -9.88 -3.57 8.95
N VAL A 366 -9.43 -4.11 10.07
CA VAL A 366 -10.19 -4.10 11.33
C VAL A 366 -9.40 -3.36 12.39
N LEU A 367 -10.03 -2.37 12.99
CA LEU A 367 -9.61 -1.71 14.21
C LEU A 367 -10.54 -2.11 15.35
N TYR A 368 -10.06 -2.95 16.23
CA TYR A 368 -10.76 -3.37 17.42
C TYR A 368 -10.47 -2.40 18.58
N THR A 369 -11.52 -1.74 19.07
CA THR A 369 -11.44 -0.91 20.27
C THR A 369 -11.82 -1.74 21.48
N THR A 370 -10.82 -2.12 22.30
CA THR A 370 -11.03 -3.07 23.41
C THR A 370 -12.01 -2.55 24.43
N TYR A 371 -12.80 -3.46 24.99
CA TYR A 371 -13.62 -3.14 26.15
C TYR A 371 -12.74 -2.85 27.38
N LEU A 372 -12.95 -1.69 28.01
CA LEU A 372 -12.47 -1.49 29.37
C LEU A 372 -13.32 -2.34 30.33
N ALA A 373 -12.66 -2.98 31.27
CA ALA A 373 -13.35 -3.74 32.28
C ALA A 373 -14.27 -2.82 33.13
N LEU A 374 -15.51 -3.23 33.30
CA LEU A 374 -16.53 -2.53 34.10
C LEU A 374 -17.01 -3.45 35.25
N PRO A 375 -16.14 -3.75 36.23
CA PRO A 375 -16.42 -4.76 37.25
C PRO A 375 -17.59 -4.40 38.18
N THR A 376 -17.96 -3.14 38.23
CA THR A 376 -19.11 -2.63 39.00
C THR A 376 -20.43 -2.66 38.21
N ASN A 377 -20.36 -2.95 36.90
CA ASN A 377 -21.55 -3.02 36.06
C ASN A 377 -22.02 -4.47 35.91
N PRO A 378 -23.19 -4.83 36.51
CA PRO A 378 -23.70 -6.22 36.47
C PRO A 378 -24.03 -6.75 35.07
N TRP A 379 -24.40 -5.85 34.13
CA TRP A 379 -24.65 -6.22 32.73
C TRP A 379 -23.36 -6.62 32.05
N TYR A 380 -22.30 -5.79 32.16
CA TYR A 380 -20.97 -6.11 31.65
C TYR A 380 -20.47 -7.46 32.17
N MET A 381 -20.50 -7.63 33.50
CA MET A 381 -19.99 -8.86 34.16
C MET A 381 -20.76 -10.12 33.70
N LYS A 382 -22.02 -9.97 33.43
CA LYS A 382 -22.87 -11.13 33.02
C LYS A 382 -22.75 -11.44 31.52
N TRP A 383 -22.66 -10.42 30.65
CA TRP A 383 -22.87 -10.59 29.21
C TRP A 383 -21.62 -10.34 28.38
N ILE A 384 -20.70 -9.51 28.80
CA ILE A 384 -19.50 -9.14 28.06
C ILE A 384 -18.24 -9.80 28.62
N ASP A 385 -18.04 -9.73 29.93
CA ASP A 385 -16.86 -10.28 30.61
C ASP A 385 -16.56 -11.75 30.28
N PRO A 386 -17.56 -12.64 30.16
CA PRO A 386 -17.32 -14.03 29.76
C PRO A 386 -16.62 -14.20 28.41
N PHE A 387 -16.76 -13.26 27.49
CA PHE A 387 -16.06 -13.27 26.20
C PHE A 387 -14.70 -12.53 26.24
N ASN A 388 -14.49 -11.68 27.25
CA ASN A 388 -13.23 -10.98 27.45
C ASN A 388 -12.25 -11.76 28.36
N ALA A 389 -12.72 -12.23 29.52
CA ALA A 389 -11.90 -12.84 30.54
C ALA A 389 -12.22 -14.32 30.79
N GLY A 390 -13.35 -14.84 30.30
CA GLY A 390 -13.80 -16.23 30.43
C GLY A 390 -15.21 -16.32 31.00
N PRO A 391 -15.87 -17.50 30.89
CA PRO A 391 -15.36 -18.79 30.42
C PRO A 391 -15.32 -18.95 28.90
N TYR A 392 -15.85 -18.00 28.12
CA TYR A 392 -15.90 -18.06 26.65
C TYR A 392 -14.73 -17.35 25.98
N GLY A 393 -13.96 -16.53 26.71
CA GLY A 393 -12.80 -15.84 26.23
C GLY A 393 -11.58 -16.12 27.11
N PRO A 394 -10.52 -16.80 26.60
CA PRO A 394 -9.31 -16.99 27.37
C PRO A 394 -8.52 -15.68 27.46
N SER A 395 -8.17 -15.25 28.67
CA SER A 395 -7.16 -14.22 28.87
C SER A 395 -5.77 -14.80 28.51
N PRO A 396 -4.87 -14.08 27.79
CA PRO A 396 -4.96 -12.67 27.39
C PRO A 396 -5.72 -12.41 26.07
N ASN A 397 -6.10 -13.44 25.33
CA ASN A 397 -6.75 -13.32 24.05
C ASN A 397 -8.25 -13.54 24.19
N SER A 398 -9.02 -12.46 24.30
CA SER A 398 -10.47 -12.53 24.38
C SER A 398 -11.08 -13.15 23.11
N GLN A 399 -12.23 -13.82 23.25
CA GLN A 399 -13.00 -14.33 22.11
C GLN A 399 -13.41 -13.18 21.17
N ILE A 400 -13.69 -12.00 21.72
CA ILE A 400 -13.99 -10.80 20.92
C ILE A 400 -12.78 -10.45 20.03
N ALA A 401 -11.58 -10.34 20.63
CA ALA A 401 -10.36 -10.04 19.89
C ALA A 401 -10.06 -11.09 18.81
N GLN A 402 -10.20 -12.39 19.12
CA GLN A 402 -9.97 -13.47 18.16
C GLN A 402 -10.94 -13.40 16.97
N ASN A 403 -12.22 -13.12 17.23
CA ASN A 403 -13.22 -13.02 16.17
C ASN A 403 -12.97 -11.75 15.29
N MET A 404 -12.63 -10.64 15.92
CA MET A 404 -12.27 -9.41 15.20
C MET A 404 -11.00 -9.62 14.33
N GLN A 405 -9.99 -10.31 14.88
CA GLN A 405 -8.78 -10.67 14.12
C GLN A 405 -9.09 -11.61 12.95
N SER A 406 -9.97 -12.58 13.15
CA SER A 406 -10.39 -13.51 12.10
C SER A 406 -11.20 -12.83 10.99
N CYS A 407 -11.91 -11.74 11.30
CA CYS A 407 -12.58 -10.89 10.33
C CYS A 407 -11.58 -10.16 9.43
N ALA A 408 -10.46 -9.71 9.95
CA ALA A 408 -9.47 -8.96 9.19
C ALA A 408 -8.83 -9.79 8.06
N SER A 409 -8.39 -9.11 7.02
CA SER A 409 -7.42 -9.66 6.06
C SER A 409 -6.05 -9.80 6.70
N PRO A 410 -5.19 -10.74 6.25
CA PRO A 410 -3.87 -10.93 6.82
C PRO A 410 -3.09 -9.63 6.97
N GLY A 411 -2.58 -9.38 8.17
CA GLY A 411 -1.80 -8.18 8.47
C GLY A 411 -2.61 -6.88 8.64
N LEU A 412 -3.93 -6.87 8.46
CA LEU A 412 -4.80 -5.69 8.54
C LEU A 412 -5.69 -5.69 9.81
N TYR A 413 -5.17 -6.23 10.90
CA TYR A 413 -5.79 -6.19 12.23
C TYR A 413 -4.98 -5.31 13.17
N PHE A 414 -5.65 -4.39 13.84
CA PHE A 414 -5.10 -3.61 14.93
C PHE A 414 -6.05 -3.69 16.13
N GLU A 415 -5.48 -3.91 17.29
CA GLU A 415 -6.16 -3.85 18.56
C GLU A 415 -5.64 -2.65 19.34
N VAL A 416 -6.51 -1.84 19.85
CA VAL A 416 -6.15 -0.63 20.59
C VAL A 416 -7.09 -0.45 21.76
N SER A 417 -6.52 -0.20 22.94
CA SER A 417 -7.34 0.29 24.05
C SER A 417 -7.73 1.75 23.77
N PRO A 418 -8.88 2.20 24.27
CA PRO A 418 -9.31 3.59 24.09
C PRO A 418 -8.29 4.63 24.59
N THR A 419 -7.41 4.23 25.51
CA THR A 419 -6.32 5.07 26.06
C THR A 419 -5.08 5.15 25.19
N GLN A 420 -4.94 4.31 24.15
CA GLN A 420 -3.70 4.16 23.37
C GLN A 420 -3.70 4.92 22.03
N GLY A 421 -4.62 5.86 21.83
CA GLY A 421 -4.64 6.67 20.63
C GLY A 421 -5.27 5.95 19.42
N ILE A 422 -6.60 5.85 19.40
CA ILE A 422 -7.37 5.29 18.27
C ILE A 422 -7.00 6.00 16.96
N ALA A 423 -6.74 7.30 16.98
CA ALA A 423 -6.32 8.07 15.81
C ALA A 423 -4.99 7.56 15.23
N ASP A 424 -3.99 7.32 16.07
CA ASP A 424 -2.69 6.82 15.64
C ASP A 424 -2.80 5.41 15.07
N ALA A 425 -3.59 4.54 15.71
CA ALA A 425 -3.84 3.18 15.24
C ALA A 425 -4.59 3.18 13.90
N MET A 426 -5.58 4.04 13.75
CA MET A 426 -6.37 4.19 12.52
C MET A 426 -5.50 4.69 11.36
N ASN A 427 -4.66 5.69 11.62
CA ASN A 427 -3.69 6.21 10.65
C ASN A 427 -2.61 5.17 10.29
N ALA A 428 -2.13 4.41 11.26
CA ALA A 428 -1.15 3.35 11.03
C ALA A 428 -1.75 2.21 10.19
N LEU A 429 -2.99 1.80 10.48
CA LEU A 429 -3.71 0.78 9.72
C LEU A 429 -3.96 1.25 8.27
N PHE A 430 -4.32 2.51 8.07
CA PHE A 430 -4.47 3.11 6.74
C PHE A 430 -3.16 3.08 5.95
N LYS A 431 -2.07 3.57 6.56
CA LYS A 431 -0.74 3.54 5.92
C LYS A 431 -0.31 2.13 5.56
N LYS A 432 -0.62 1.16 6.44
CA LYS A 432 -0.35 -0.25 6.20
C LYS A 432 -1.19 -0.81 5.05
N ALA A 433 -2.48 -0.48 4.98
CA ALA A 433 -3.35 -0.87 3.86
C ALA A 433 -2.84 -0.33 2.52
N VAL A 434 -2.40 0.94 2.48
CA VAL A 434 -1.79 1.55 1.29
C VAL A 434 -0.46 0.89 0.92
N ALA A 435 0.36 0.50 1.91
CA ALA A 435 1.63 -0.19 1.67
C ALA A 435 1.41 -1.64 1.19
N ASP A 436 0.46 -2.37 1.79
CA ASP A 436 0.11 -3.75 1.43
C ASP A 436 -0.43 -3.82 -0.01
N ALA A 437 -1.22 -2.85 -0.42
CA ALA A 437 -1.69 -2.71 -1.77
C ALA A 437 -0.53 -2.66 -2.80
N ARG A 438 0.58 -1.97 -2.47
CA ARG A 438 1.76 -1.86 -3.34
C ARG A 438 2.55 -3.16 -3.50
N ILE A 439 2.47 -4.06 -2.54
CA ILE A 439 3.21 -5.34 -2.54
C ILE A 439 2.41 -6.42 -3.28
N SER A 440 1.09 -6.36 -3.20
CA SER A 440 0.17 -7.36 -3.77
C SER A 440 -0.26 -7.07 -5.22
N GLY A 441 0.07 -5.90 -5.77
CA GLY A 441 -0.15 -5.51 -7.19
C GLY A 441 1.10 -5.73 -8.00
#